data_52cc90b5e64f7fa83c7e899e6c707fcf
#
_entry.id   52cc90b5e64f7fa83c7e899e6c707fcf
#
_cell.length_a   1.000
_cell.length_b   1.000
_cell.length_c   1.000
_cell.angle_alpha   90.00
_cell.angle_beta   90.00
_cell.angle_gamma   90.00
#
_symmetry.space_group_name_H-M   'P 1'
#
loop_
_entity.id
_entity.type
_entity.pdbx_description
1 polymer ?
#
loop_
_entity_poly.entity_id
_entity_poly.type
_entity_poly.pdbx_seq_one_letter_code
_entity_poly.pdbx_strand_id
1 'polypeptide(L)'
;MRHKDPELMQRISEYIGEVYRERHVTPSTREIASAMGISSSSGYKYLVAMSSLGMLTYENGKITDLPKITKTQTGYFSAPLVGSIRCGDPENEEAQVDMYVSLPEAIFGKGEFYLLRAVGNSMEEAGISEGDLVLIQKQSHCKVGDIVVALDEENANTLKVYGGTDNKSKKAILKYANEKEYPGKRILVSRLVVQGVARHVIKKL
;
A
#
# COMPACT_ATOMS: atom_id res chain seq x y z
N MET A 1 14.31 36.51 21.79
CA MET A 1 14.85 35.62 20.72
C MET A 1 13.99 35.75 19.49
N ARG A 2 14.52 36.15 18.34
CA ARG A 2 13.72 36.12 17.09
C ARG A 2 13.34 34.69 16.79
N HIS A 3 12.08 34.39 16.76
CA HIS A 3 11.58 33.09 16.34
C HIS A 3 12.15 32.74 14.95
N LYS A 4 12.77 31.58 14.81
CA LYS A 4 13.23 31.04 13.53
C LYS A 4 12.00 30.58 12.76
N ASP A 5 11.99 30.84 11.48
CA ASP A 5 10.91 30.43 10.59
C ASP A 5 10.88 28.90 10.44
N PRO A 6 9.80 28.22 10.88
CA PRO A 6 9.67 26.76 10.79
C PRO A 6 9.62 26.26 9.34
N GLU A 7 9.03 27.02 8.42
CA GLU A 7 8.94 26.65 7.00
C GLU A 7 10.31 26.61 6.37
N LEU A 8 11.16 27.60 6.70
CA LEU A 8 12.54 27.62 6.23
C LEU A 8 13.37 26.48 6.83
N MET A 9 13.15 26.09 8.09
CA MET A 9 13.80 24.91 8.69
C MET A 9 13.40 23.63 7.96
N GLN A 10 12.15 23.48 7.61
CA GLN A 10 11.67 22.33 6.85
C GLN A 10 12.30 22.26 5.46
N ARG A 11 12.33 23.36 4.73
CA ARG A 11 13.00 23.47 3.41
C ARG A 11 14.50 23.14 3.47
N ILE A 12 15.18 23.59 4.54
CA ILE A 12 16.59 23.24 4.78
C ILE A 12 16.72 21.72 4.98
N SER A 13 15.84 21.13 5.77
CA SER A 13 15.85 19.69 6.06
C SER A 13 15.64 18.86 4.78
N GLU A 14 14.69 19.25 3.95
CA GLU A 14 14.39 18.62 2.66
C GLU A 14 15.60 18.69 1.70
N TYR A 15 16.19 19.87 1.55
CA TYR A 15 17.37 20.07 0.72
C TYR A 15 18.58 19.22 1.19
N ILE A 16 18.84 19.16 2.49
CA ILE A 16 19.90 18.31 3.03
C ILE A 16 19.64 16.84 2.66
N GLY A 17 18.39 16.39 2.78
CA GLY A 17 18.00 15.03 2.44
C GLY A 17 18.11 14.72 0.95
N GLU A 18 17.80 15.67 0.08
CA GLU A 18 17.96 15.53 -1.39
C GLU A 18 19.42 15.41 -1.79
N VAL A 19 20.26 16.33 -1.32
CA VAL A 19 21.69 16.32 -1.62
C VAL A 19 22.35 15.02 -1.11
N TYR A 20 21.95 14.56 0.07
CA TYR A 20 22.50 13.32 0.62
C TYR A 20 22.08 12.08 -0.19
N ARG A 21 20.82 12.04 -0.66
CA ARG A 21 20.36 10.94 -1.53
C ARG A 21 21.11 10.88 -2.86
N GLU A 22 21.46 12.04 -3.42
CA GLU A 22 22.16 12.12 -4.69
C GLU A 22 23.67 11.87 -4.59
N ARG A 23 24.32 12.42 -3.56
CA ARG A 23 25.77 12.49 -3.47
C ARG A 23 26.38 11.66 -2.34
N HIS A 24 25.54 11.12 -1.42
CA HIS A 24 25.96 10.44 -0.19
C HIS A 24 26.86 11.30 0.72
N VAL A 25 26.79 12.61 0.57
CA VAL A 25 27.54 13.61 1.37
C VAL A 25 26.57 14.71 1.79
N THR A 26 26.70 15.21 3.02
CA THR A 26 25.89 16.32 3.51
C THR A 26 26.36 17.64 2.89
N PRO A 27 25.43 18.55 2.51
CA PRO A 27 25.79 19.84 1.96
C PRO A 27 26.46 20.73 3.00
N SER A 28 27.38 21.59 2.54
CA SER A 28 27.99 22.60 3.39
C SER A 28 27.01 23.71 3.77
N THR A 29 27.31 24.44 4.85
CA THR A 29 26.52 25.62 5.25
C THR A 29 26.38 26.66 4.13
N ARG A 30 27.38 26.79 3.27
CA ARG A 30 27.34 27.72 2.12
C ARG A 30 26.39 27.25 1.02
N GLU A 31 26.40 25.96 0.71
CA GLU A 31 25.47 25.36 -0.28
C GLU A 31 24.02 25.50 0.20
N ILE A 32 23.76 25.20 1.49
CA ILE A 32 22.44 25.38 2.09
C ILE A 32 22.00 26.85 2.03
N ALA A 33 22.87 27.77 2.42
CA ALA A 33 22.55 29.19 2.39
C ALA A 33 22.23 29.67 0.97
N SER A 34 23.02 29.25 -0.01
CA SER A 34 22.80 29.55 -1.43
C SER A 34 21.48 29.00 -1.95
N ALA A 35 21.18 27.73 -1.66
CA ALA A 35 19.94 27.07 -2.08
C ALA A 35 18.68 27.71 -1.46
N MET A 36 18.79 28.22 -0.22
CA MET A 36 17.69 28.88 0.48
C MET A 36 17.59 30.38 0.21
N GLY A 37 18.53 30.98 -0.53
CA GLY A 37 18.54 32.40 -0.80
C GLY A 37 18.87 33.27 0.44
N ILE A 38 19.64 32.75 1.39
CA ILE A 38 19.98 33.43 2.65
C ILE A 38 21.50 33.62 2.76
N SER A 39 21.92 34.50 3.68
CA SER A 39 23.36 34.65 3.98
C SER A 39 23.93 33.41 4.67
N SER A 40 25.23 33.13 4.48
CA SER A 40 25.92 32.01 5.16
C SER A 40 25.83 32.12 6.68
N SER A 41 25.86 33.33 7.23
CA SER A 41 25.68 33.57 8.67
C SER A 41 24.26 33.23 9.16
N SER A 42 23.26 33.46 8.31
CA SER A 42 21.89 33.03 8.58
C SER A 42 21.76 31.50 8.50
N GLY A 43 22.34 30.89 7.47
CA GLY A 43 22.39 29.41 7.32
C GLY A 43 22.99 28.75 8.55
N TYR A 44 24.14 29.23 9.02
CA TYR A 44 24.77 28.76 10.26
C TYR A 44 23.82 28.84 11.46
N LYS A 45 23.17 30.01 11.66
CA LYS A 45 22.21 30.20 12.78
C LYS A 45 20.99 29.28 12.69
N TYR A 46 20.55 28.92 11.49
CA TYR A 46 19.48 27.95 11.31
C TYR A 46 19.96 26.54 11.65
N LEU A 47 21.13 26.12 11.18
CA LEU A 47 21.68 24.79 11.49
C LEU A 47 21.92 24.59 13.00
N VAL A 48 22.45 25.61 13.68
CA VAL A 48 22.60 25.58 15.16
C VAL A 48 21.23 25.47 15.86
N ALA A 49 20.24 26.23 15.41
CA ALA A 49 18.89 26.15 15.97
C ALA A 49 18.23 24.80 15.72
N MET A 50 18.37 24.24 14.51
CA MET A 50 17.85 22.91 14.14
C MET A 50 18.55 21.81 14.97
N SER A 51 19.85 21.95 15.22
CA SER A 51 20.61 21.06 16.11
C SER A 51 20.11 21.13 17.56
N SER A 52 19.84 22.34 18.07
CA SER A 52 19.27 22.53 19.41
C SER A 52 17.86 21.94 19.56
N LEU A 53 17.10 21.86 18.45
CA LEU A 53 15.77 21.25 18.40
C LEU A 53 15.81 19.74 18.15
N GLY A 54 17.00 19.14 18.03
CA GLY A 54 17.15 17.70 17.76
C GLY A 54 16.73 17.29 16.34
N MET A 55 16.63 18.24 15.41
CA MET A 55 16.28 17.97 14.02
C MET A 55 17.44 17.38 13.22
N LEU A 56 18.66 17.72 13.58
CA LEU A 56 19.92 17.21 12.99
C LEU A 56 21.04 17.37 14.03
N THR A 57 22.22 16.80 13.79
CA THR A 57 23.42 17.07 14.57
C THR A 57 24.37 17.95 13.74
N TYR A 58 24.72 19.12 14.28
CA TYR A 58 25.63 20.08 13.63
C TYR A 58 26.82 20.38 14.54
N GLU A 59 27.97 19.83 14.20
CA GLU A 59 29.20 19.94 14.98
C GLU A 59 30.40 20.28 14.09
N ASN A 60 31.31 21.12 14.60
CA ASN A 60 32.54 21.51 13.88
C ASN A 60 32.30 21.99 12.44
N GLY A 61 31.18 22.69 12.18
CA GLY A 61 30.83 23.19 10.87
C GLY A 61 30.30 22.16 9.89
N LYS A 62 30.01 20.95 10.36
CA LYS A 62 29.50 19.83 9.55
C LYS A 62 28.22 19.27 10.15
N ILE A 63 27.38 18.75 9.27
CA ILE A 63 26.20 17.96 9.65
C ILE A 63 26.69 16.52 9.79
N THR A 64 26.70 16.00 11.03
CA THR A 64 27.20 14.66 11.36
C THR A 64 26.10 13.62 11.48
N ASP A 65 24.87 14.08 11.79
CA ASP A 65 23.68 13.24 11.73
C ASP A 65 22.65 13.95 10.86
N LEU A 66 22.04 13.18 9.95
CA LEU A 66 21.07 13.74 9.04
C LEU A 66 19.82 14.17 9.79
N PRO A 67 19.16 15.25 9.30
CA PRO A 67 17.84 15.54 9.81
C PRO A 67 17.08 14.21 9.76
N LYS A 68 16.44 13.83 10.84
CA LYS A 68 15.38 12.83 10.76
C LYS A 68 14.41 13.42 9.74
N ILE A 69 14.65 13.09 8.47
CA ILE A 69 13.66 13.32 7.44
C ILE A 69 12.44 12.69 8.07
N THR A 70 11.50 13.51 8.50
CA THR A 70 10.17 13.04 8.80
C THR A 70 9.85 12.28 7.53
N LYS A 71 10.06 10.96 7.60
CA LYS A 71 9.68 10.05 6.53
C LYS A 71 8.32 10.58 6.20
N THR A 72 8.14 11.11 5.01
CA THR A 72 6.85 11.53 4.52
C THR A 72 5.92 10.55 5.16
N GLN A 73 5.01 10.99 6.06
CA GLN A 73 4.17 10.03 6.73
C GLN A 73 3.41 9.39 5.60
N THR A 74 3.98 8.29 5.11
CA THR A 74 3.26 7.42 4.19
C THR A 74 2.07 7.05 5.01
N GLY A 75 0.90 7.54 4.61
CA GLY A 75 -0.32 7.21 5.28
C GLY A 75 -0.34 5.70 5.45
N TYR A 76 -0.82 5.23 6.57
CA TYR A 76 -1.10 3.82 6.78
C TYR A 76 -2.61 3.68 6.80
N PHE A 77 -3.12 2.65 6.16
CA PHE A 77 -4.50 2.25 6.31
C PHE A 77 -4.57 0.93 7.08
N SER A 78 -5.69 0.71 7.74
CA SER A 78 -5.96 -0.51 8.49
C SER A 78 -6.82 -1.43 7.63
N ALA A 79 -6.27 -2.58 7.22
CA ALA A 79 -6.99 -3.59 6.46
C ALA A 79 -7.42 -4.73 7.40
N PRO A 80 -8.73 -5.03 7.52
CA PRO A 80 -9.16 -6.19 8.25
C PRO A 80 -8.70 -7.46 7.56
N LEU A 81 -8.10 -8.39 8.32
CA LEU A 81 -7.87 -9.75 7.88
C LEU A 81 -9.15 -10.55 8.16
N VAL A 82 -9.79 -10.92 7.07
CA VAL A 82 -10.97 -11.79 7.15
C VAL A 82 -10.54 -13.23 6.90
N GLY A 83 -11.00 -14.13 7.77
CA GLY A 83 -10.86 -15.56 7.59
C GLY A 83 -11.56 -16.03 6.31
N SER A 84 -12.00 -17.28 6.25
CA SER A 84 -12.85 -17.72 5.14
C SER A 84 -14.15 -16.90 5.15
N ILE A 85 -14.37 -16.07 4.14
CA ILE A 85 -15.61 -15.30 4.03
C ILE A 85 -16.74 -16.31 3.82
N ARG A 86 -17.54 -16.56 4.86
CA ARG A 86 -18.83 -17.23 4.70
C ARG A 86 -19.84 -16.17 4.27
N CYS A 87 -20.67 -16.53 3.30
CA CYS A 87 -21.74 -15.67 2.83
C CYS A 87 -22.68 -15.28 3.95
N GLY A 88 -22.93 -14.02 4.09
CA GLY A 88 -23.89 -13.45 4.99
C GLY A 88 -24.03 -11.96 4.71
N ASP A 89 -25.14 -11.39 5.11
CA ASP A 89 -25.53 -9.99 4.97
C ASP A 89 -24.36 -9.02 5.18
N PRO A 90 -24.26 -7.93 4.39
CA PRO A 90 -23.27 -6.88 4.59
C PRO A 90 -23.24 -6.25 5.98
N GLU A 91 -24.33 -6.38 6.74
CA GLU A 91 -24.43 -5.89 8.12
C GLU A 91 -23.72 -6.79 9.16
N ASN A 92 -23.28 -7.99 8.78
CA ASN A 92 -22.59 -8.94 9.66
C ASN A 92 -21.07 -9.05 9.39
N GLU A 93 -20.46 -8.14 8.63
CA GLU A 93 -19.02 -8.16 8.31
C GLU A 93 -18.11 -8.03 9.54
N GLU A 94 -18.59 -7.43 10.64
CA GLU A 94 -17.81 -7.26 11.87
C GLU A 94 -17.57 -8.57 12.66
N ALA A 95 -18.35 -9.61 12.41
CA ALA A 95 -18.31 -10.83 13.24
C ALA A 95 -17.18 -11.82 12.91
N GLN A 96 -16.34 -11.57 11.88
CA GLN A 96 -15.29 -12.51 11.45
C GLN A 96 -13.95 -11.85 11.10
N VAL A 97 -13.67 -10.67 11.64
CA VAL A 97 -12.36 -10.03 11.51
C VAL A 97 -11.41 -10.65 12.53
N ASP A 98 -10.41 -11.40 12.08
CA ASP A 98 -9.40 -11.99 12.95
C ASP A 98 -8.49 -10.93 13.58
N MET A 99 -8.07 -9.96 12.78
CA MET A 99 -7.23 -8.84 13.21
C MET A 99 -7.24 -7.71 12.16
N TYR A 100 -6.73 -6.55 12.54
CA TYR A 100 -6.44 -5.46 11.62
C TYR A 100 -4.93 -5.37 11.35
N VAL A 101 -4.57 -5.27 10.08
CA VAL A 101 -3.17 -5.15 9.64
C VAL A 101 -2.93 -3.74 9.11
N SER A 102 -1.95 -3.04 9.67
CA SER A 102 -1.56 -1.71 9.22
C SER A 102 -0.63 -1.80 8.01
N LEU A 103 -1.06 -1.26 6.87
CA LEU A 103 -0.35 -1.32 5.59
C LEU A 103 0.00 0.08 5.07
N PRO A 104 1.22 0.30 4.53
CA PRO A 104 1.64 1.60 4.02
C PRO A 104 0.99 1.94 2.67
N GLU A 105 0.32 3.11 2.59
CA GLU A 105 -0.28 3.61 1.35
C GLU A 105 0.73 3.78 0.21
N ALA A 106 1.99 4.08 0.51
CA ALA A 106 3.04 4.22 -0.48
C ALA A 106 3.34 2.95 -1.27
N ILE A 107 3.06 1.77 -0.70
CA ILE A 107 3.29 0.47 -1.33
C ILE A 107 1.99 -0.04 -1.97
N PHE A 108 0.89 0.05 -1.24
CA PHE A 108 -0.37 -0.60 -1.60
C PHE A 108 -1.40 0.34 -2.24
N GLY A 109 -1.12 1.66 -2.27
CA GLY A 109 -2.04 2.67 -2.78
C GLY A 109 -3.10 3.07 -1.75
N LYS A 110 -4.03 3.93 -2.21
CA LYS A 110 -5.17 4.42 -1.42
C LYS A 110 -6.45 3.71 -1.82
N GLY A 111 -7.32 3.46 -0.86
CA GLY A 111 -8.63 2.84 -1.09
C GLY A 111 -9.14 2.12 0.14
N GLU A 112 -10.29 1.52 0.02
CA GLU A 112 -10.81 0.58 1.00
C GLU A 112 -10.32 -0.82 0.66
N PHE A 113 -9.62 -1.45 1.60
CA PHE A 113 -9.03 -2.75 1.41
C PHE A 113 -9.37 -3.69 2.56
N TYR A 114 -9.34 -4.98 2.25
CA TYR A 114 -9.30 -6.05 3.24
C TYR A 114 -8.29 -7.12 2.80
N LEU A 115 -7.83 -7.92 3.74
CA LEU A 115 -6.96 -9.06 3.50
C LEU A 115 -7.79 -10.34 3.56
N LEU A 116 -7.56 -11.21 2.59
CA LEU A 116 -8.14 -12.55 2.53
C LEU A 116 -7.01 -13.58 2.59
N ARG A 117 -7.16 -14.61 3.42
CA ARG A 117 -6.27 -15.78 3.38
C ARG A 117 -6.74 -16.74 2.29
N ALA A 118 -5.86 -17.01 1.33
CA ALA A 118 -6.16 -17.96 0.26
C ALA A 118 -6.28 -19.38 0.81
N VAL A 119 -7.31 -20.09 0.34
CA VAL A 119 -7.58 -21.50 0.70
C VAL A 119 -7.65 -22.32 -0.60
N GLY A 120 -6.94 -23.44 -0.61
CA GLY A 120 -6.86 -24.32 -1.76
C GLY A 120 -5.91 -23.78 -2.84
N ASN A 121 -5.87 -24.50 -3.96
CA ASN A 121 -4.88 -24.32 -5.04
C ASN A 121 -5.47 -23.82 -6.36
N SER A 122 -6.72 -23.40 -6.36
CA SER A 122 -7.45 -23.04 -7.58
C SER A 122 -6.88 -21.83 -8.34
N MET A 123 -5.94 -21.09 -7.75
CA MET A 123 -5.36 -19.85 -8.28
C MET A 123 -3.83 -19.90 -8.36
N GLU A 124 -3.22 -21.08 -8.34
CA GLU A 124 -1.75 -21.25 -8.34
C GLU A 124 -1.07 -20.64 -9.56
N GLU A 125 -1.64 -20.82 -10.75
CA GLU A 125 -1.07 -20.24 -11.99
C GLU A 125 -1.22 -18.71 -12.05
N ALA A 126 -2.09 -18.14 -11.22
CA ALA A 126 -2.16 -16.69 -10.99
C ALA A 126 -1.19 -16.23 -9.88
N GLY A 127 -0.33 -17.13 -9.38
CA GLY A 127 0.64 -16.84 -8.35
C GLY A 127 0.05 -16.74 -6.95
N ILE A 128 -1.13 -17.31 -6.68
CA ILE A 128 -1.78 -17.33 -5.37
C ILE A 128 -1.85 -18.79 -4.90
N SER A 129 -1.10 -19.08 -3.83
CA SER A 129 -1.04 -20.40 -3.20
C SER A 129 -1.82 -20.43 -1.89
N GLU A 130 -2.14 -21.61 -1.41
CA GLU A 130 -2.79 -21.78 -0.12
C GLU A 130 -1.98 -21.14 1.02
N GLY A 131 -2.66 -20.38 1.88
CA GLY A 131 -2.06 -19.66 3.00
C GLY A 131 -1.57 -18.25 2.67
N ASP A 132 -1.46 -17.87 1.39
CA ASP A 132 -1.09 -16.51 0.98
C ASP A 132 -2.13 -15.49 1.48
N LEU A 133 -1.66 -14.27 1.78
CA LEU A 133 -2.55 -13.15 2.06
C LEU A 133 -2.77 -12.34 0.78
N VAL A 134 -4.01 -12.22 0.37
CA VAL A 134 -4.40 -11.46 -0.81
C VAL A 134 -5.05 -10.15 -0.37
N LEU A 135 -4.47 -9.02 -0.80
CA LEU A 135 -5.04 -7.70 -0.53
C LEU A 135 -6.10 -7.40 -1.60
N ILE A 136 -7.33 -7.28 -1.14
CA ILE A 136 -8.51 -7.06 -1.96
C ILE A 136 -8.95 -5.61 -1.82
N GLN A 137 -9.10 -4.91 -2.95
CA GLN A 137 -9.73 -3.60 -2.99
C GLN A 137 -11.25 -3.77 -3.06
N LYS A 138 -11.99 -3.19 -2.09
CA LYS A 138 -13.46 -3.20 -2.09
C LYS A 138 -13.98 -2.42 -3.30
N GLN A 139 -14.67 -3.09 -4.18
CA GLN A 139 -15.38 -2.48 -5.31
C GLN A 139 -16.38 -3.49 -5.91
N SER A 140 -17.45 -2.98 -6.50
CA SER A 140 -18.54 -3.80 -7.08
C SER A 140 -18.40 -4.06 -8.58
N HIS A 141 -17.37 -3.52 -9.23
CA HIS A 141 -17.12 -3.66 -10.66
C HIS A 141 -15.74 -4.23 -10.94
N CYS A 142 -15.62 -4.97 -12.03
CA CYS A 142 -14.37 -5.58 -12.46
C CYS A 142 -14.27 -5.58 -13.98
N LYS A 143 -13.07 -5.84 -14.48
CA LYS A 143 -12.77 -6.03 -15.91
C LYS A 143 -12.42 -7.50 -16.17
N VAL A 144 -12.61 -7.93 -17.42
CA VAL A 144 -12.16 -9.26 -17.85
C VAL A 144 -10.66 -9.42 -17.58
N GLY A 145 -10.29 -10.49 -16.92
CA GLY A 145 -8.94 -10.77 -16.48
C GLY A 145 -8.64 -10.39 -15.03
N ASP A 146 -9.48 -9.58 -14.38
CA ASP A 146 -9.31 -9.28 -12.97
C ASP A 146 -9.49 -10.55 -12.12
N ILE A 147 -8.69 -10.67 -11.06
CA ILE A 147 -8.89 -11.66 -10.00
C ILE A 147 -9.87 -11.04 -9.01
N VAL A 148 -11.03 -11.66 -8.85
CA VAL A 148 -12.14 -11.11 -8.08
C VAL A 148 -12.54 -12.02 -6.93
N VAL A 149 -12.95 -11.40 -5.83
CA VAL A 149 -13.79 -12.07 -4.84
C VAL A 149 -15.22 -11.85 -5.24
N ALA A 150 -15.92 -12.94 -5.56
CA ALA A 150 -17.30 -12.91 -6.01
C ALA A 150 -18.11 -14.01 -5.36
N LEU A 151 -19.44 -13.85 -5.36
CA LEU A 151 -20.36 -14.90 -4.93
C LEU A 151 -20.58 -15.90 -6.08
N ASP A 152 -20.59 -17.17 -5.76
CA ASP A 152 -21.04 -18.23 -6.65
C ASP A 152 -22.57 -18.40 -6.63
N GLU A 153 -23.10 -19.42 -7.31
CA GLU A 153 -24.55 -19.69 -7.36
C GLU A 153 -25.13 -20.11 -5.98
N GLU A 154 -24.29 -20.57 -5.06
CA GLU A 154 -24.67 -20.95 -3.68
C GLU A 154 -24.50 -19.81 -2.70
N ASN A 155 -24.18 -18.60 -3.21
CA ASN A 155 -23.79 -17.42 -2.46
C ASN A 155 -22.52 -17.64 -1.63
N ALA A 156 -21.63 -18.57 -1.99
CA ALA A 156 -20.34 -18.74 -1.34
C ALA A 156 -19.30 -17.82 -1.97
N ASN A 157 -18.47 -17.21 -1.14
CA ASN A 157 -17.35 -16.38 -1.63
C ASN A 157 -16.31 -17.24 -2.31
N THR A 158 -15.89 -16.83 -3.48
CA THR A 158 -14.84 -17.49 -4.24
C THR A 158 -13.87 -16.49 -4.85
N LEU A 159 -12.58 -16.84 -4.87
CA LEU A 159 -11.53 -16.07 -5.53
C LEU A 159 -11.25 -16.73 -6.88
N LYS A 160 -11.55 -16.02 -7.99
CA LYS A 160 -11.43 -16.52 -9.35
C LYS A 160 -11.05 -15.41 -10.32
N VAL A 161 -10.61 -15.79 -11.52
CA VAL A 161 -10.41 -14.85 -12.62
C VAL A 161 -11.75 -14.59 -13.29
N TYR A 162 -12.13 -13.31 -13.41
CA TYR A 162 -13.32 -12.94 -14.18
C TYR A 162 -13.08 -13.11 -15.68
N GLY A 163 -13.82 -14.00 -16.31
CA GLY A 163 -13.67 -14.37 -17.71
C GLY A 163 -14.64 -13.66 -18.66
N GLY A 164 -15.39 -12.68 -18.17
CA GLY A 164 -16.44 -12.01 -18.96
C GLY A 164 -17.79 -12.70 -18.88
N THR A 165 -18.61 -12.50 -19.88
CA THR A 165 -19.96 -13.07 -19.98
C THR A 165 -20.03 -14.15 -21.09
N ASP A 166 -20.61 -15.27 -20.78
CA ASP A 166 -20.84 -16.32 -21.75
C ASP A 166 -21.89 -15.89 -22.77
N ASN A 167 -21.56 -15.97 -24.06
CA ASN A 167 -22.42 -15.47 -25.13
C ASN A 167 -23.76 -16.25 -25.27
N LYS A 168 -23.75 -17.52 -24.89
CA LYS A 168 -24.92 -18.41 -25.02
C LYS A 168 -25.86 -18.28 -23.84
N SER A 169 -25.32 -18.47 -22.62
CA SER A 169 -26.11 -18.48 -21.40
C SER A 169 -26.34 -17.10 -20.80
N LYS A 170 -25.58 -16.06 -21.26
CA LYS A 170 -25.54 -14.70 -20.67
C LYS A 170 -25.08 -14.67 -19.21
N LYS A 171 -24.51 -15.76 -18.70
CA LYS A 171 -23.96 -15.86 -17.36
C LYS A 171 -22.54 -15.31 -17.29
N ALA A 172 -22.16 -14.77 -16.14
CA ALA A 172 -20.78 -14.38 -15.88
C ALA A 172 -19.90 -15.62 -15.69
N ILE A 173 -18.68 -15.55 -16.18
CA ILE A 173 -17.71 -16.65 -16.15
C ILE A 173 -16.67 -16.35 -15.09
N LEU A 174 -16.52 -17.24 -14.11
CA LEU A 174 -15.43 -17.24 -13.13
C LEU A 174 -14.51 -18.43 -13.42
N LYS A 175 -13.26 -18.16 -13.78
CA LYS A 175 -12.28 -19.16 -14.20
C LYS A 175 -11.34 -19.54 -13.08
N TYR A 176 -10.99 -20.80 -13.03
CA TYR A 176 -9.85 -21.28 -12.24
C TYR A 176 -8.55 -20.85 -12.92
N ALA A 177 -7.50 -20.62 -12.16
CA ALA A 177 -6.14 -20.38 -12.64
C ALA A 177 -5.22 -21.50 -12.13
N ASN A 178 -5.57 -22.72 -12.48
CA ASN A 178 -4.79 -23.94 -12.27
C ASN A 178 -5.31 -25.01 -13.26
N GLU A 179 -4.83 -24.92 -14.50
CA GLU A 179 -5.22 -25.81 -15.58
C GLU A 179 -4.79 -27.25 -15.32
N LYS A 180 -3.72 -27.46 -14.57
CA LYS A 180 -3.20 -28.79 -14.24
C LYS A 180 -4.21 -29.60 -13.43
N GLU A 181 -4.83 -29.00 -12.41
CA GLU A 181 -5.77 -29.69 -11.53
C GLU A 181 -7.24 -29.45 -11.89
N TYR A 182 -7.52 -28.32 -12.56
CA TYR A 182 -8.88 -27.92 -12.94
C TYR A 182 -8.97 -27.60 -14.44
N PRO A 183 -8.65 -28.55 -15.36
CA PRO A 183 -8.56 -28.28 -16.79
C PRO A 183 -9.90 -27.75 -17.33
N GLY A 184 -9.89 -26.53 -17.88
CA GLY A 184 -11.07 -25.86 -18.43
C GLY A 184 -12.19 -25.56 -17.44
N LYS A 185 -11.98 -25.76 -16.13
CA LYS A 185 -13.02 -25.59 -15.12
C LYS A 185 -13.39 -24.11 -14.95
N ARG A 186 -14.69 -23.86 -14.89
CA ARG A 186 -15.28 -22.53 -14.74
C ARG A 186 -16.59 -22.61 -13.97
N ILE A 187 -16.92 -21.55 -13.28
CA ILE A 187 -18.23 -21.36 -12.63
C ILE A 187 -19.01 -20.35 -13.47
N LEU A 188 -20.26 -20.66 -13.76
CA LEU A 188 -21.17 -19.75 -14.46
C LEU A 188 -22.18 -19.21 -13.45
N VAL A 189 -22.16 -17.90 -13.20
CA VAL A 189 -23.07 -17.26 -12.25
C VAL A 189 -24.11 -16.43 -12.97
N SER A 190 -25.36 -16.61 -12.62
CA SER A 190 -26.50 -15.90 -13.24
C SER A 190 -26.47 -14.42 -12.92
N ARG A 191 -26.02 -14.06 -11.69
CA ARG A 191 -25.82 -12.68 -11.24
C ARG A 191 -24.43 -12.56 -10.62
N LEU A 192 -23.54 -11.83 -11.28
CA LEU A 192 -22.23 -11.55 -10.73
C LEU A 192 -22.33 -10.52 -9.59
N VAL A 193 -21.96 -10.94 -8.40
CA VAL A 193 -21.81 -10.05 -7.24
C VAL A 193 -20.33 -10.00 -6.89
N VAL A 194 -19.67 -8.90 -7.25
CA VAL A 194 -18.25 -8.66 -6.95
C VAL A 194 -18.15 -7.94 -5.62
N GLN A 195 -17.36 -8.49 -4.71
CA GLN A 195 -17.07 -7.89 -3.38
C GLN A 195 -15.75 -7.13 -3.39
N GLY A 196 -14.87 -7.45 -4.34
CA GLY A 196 -13.60 -6.75 -4.50
C GLY A 196 -12.72 -7.38 -5.56
N VAL A 197 -11.63 -6.68 -5.85
CA VAL A 197 -10.61 -7.08 -6.83
C VAL A 197 -9.27 -7.23 -6.12
N ALA A 198 -8.58 -8.35 -6.37
CA ALA A 198 -7.24 -8.60 -5.83
C ALA A 198 -6.23 -7.63 -6.45
N ARG A 199 -5.40 -7.01 -5.61
CA ARG A 199 -4.37 -6.06 -6.02
C ARG A 199 -2.97 -6.55 -5.73
N HIS A 200 -2.77 -7.17 -4.58
CA HIS A 200 -1.46 -7.66 -4.16
C HIS A 200 -1.57 -9.03 -3.50
N VAL A 201 -0.49 -9.78 -3.60
CA VAL A 201 -0.32 -11.04 -2.87
C VAL A 201 0.88 -10.90 -1.95
N ILE A 202 0.69 -11.21 -0.68
CA ILE A 202 1.74 -11.19 0.35
C ILE A 202 2.05 -12.65 0.68
N LYS A 203 3.28 -13.06 0.39
CA LYS A 203 3.77 -14.43 0.58
C LYS A 203 4.74 -14.52 1.73
N LYS A 204 4.72 -15.65 2.43
CA LYS A 204 5.84 -16.06 3.26
C LYS A 204 6.81 -16.87 2.38
N LEU A 205 8.08 -16.48 2.38
CA LEU A 205 9.16 -17.22 1.72
C LEU A 205 9.62 -18.39 2.56
#